data_a5ce956cbbe312306d5e9dc045860bf3
#
_entry.id   a5ce956cbbe312306d5e9dc045860bf3
#
_cell.length_a   1.000
_cell.length_b   1.000
_cell.length_c   1.000
_cell.angle_alpha   90.00
_cell.angle_beta   90.00
_cell.angle_gamma   90.00
#
_symmetry.space_group_name_H-M   'P 1'
#
loop_
_entity.id
_entity.type
_entity.pdbx_description
1 polymer ?
#
loop_
_entity_poly.entity_id
_entity_poly.type
_entity_poly.pdbx_seq_one_letter_code
_entity_poly.pdbx_strand_id
1 'polypeptide(L)'
;MIMRPKNCLRWLVILLVGTLGWSGFSMAVAADKEEQAAAADKKPQPLFVATPLTEKNQFTAGIEGPACDAAGNIYAVNFARQSTIGQVTDRGAAKLFVNLPAGSTGNGIRFSRQGEMFVADYTGHNVLRVDIKTKKVTVLAHEEKMNQPNDLTISPDGSLYASDPNWGQRTGQLWRIDRQGGVTLVATKMGTTNGLEVSPDGKTLYVNESVQRNVWAFTITAKGQLQEKRLIKKFPDHGFDGMRCDVDGNLYITRHGKGTVVKMTPAGKILREIPVLGSRPSNICFGGPDGCTAYVTEMEHRRLVQFRVDRPGLAWQRWQK
;
A
#
# COMPACT_ATOMS: atom_id res chain seq x y z
N MET A 1 68.27 18.18 -32.49
CA MET A 1 69.51 17.70 -31.86
C MET A 1 69.11 16.60 -30.92
N ILE A 2 69.14 15.30 -31.41
CA ILE A 2 70.12 14.28 -30.96
C ILE A 2 69.95 14.03 -29.43
N MET A 3 69.62 12.88 -28.88
CA MET A 3 69.79 11.47 -29.16
C MET A 3 68.96 10.58 -28.19
N ARG A 4 68.49 9.45 -28.67
CA ARG A 4 68.23 8.21 -27.83
C ARG A 4 69.58 7.66 -27.30
N PRO A 5 69.68 6.63 -26.41
CA PRO A 5 68.85 5.42 -26.31
C PRO A 5 68.76 4.72 -24.93
N LYS A 6 67.89 3.68 -24.88
CA LYS A 6 68.01 2.29 -24.33
C LYS A 6 68.32 2.06 -22.82
N ASN A 7 67.45 1.27 -22.17
CA ASN A 7 67.76 -0.14 -21.90
C ASN A 7 66.60 -0.94 -21.33
N CYS A 8 66.45 -2.15 -21.84
CA CYS A 8 65.57 -3.24 -21.38
C CYS A 8 65.94 -3.75 -20.00
N LEU A 9 64.93 -4.08 -19.17
CA LEU A 9 65.07 -5.18 -18.22
C LEU A 9 63.78 -6.00 -18.24
N ARG A 10 63.88 -7.22 -18.75
CA ARG A 10 62.86 -8.28 -18.71
C ARG A 10 62.76 -8.79 -17.28
N TRP A 11 61.55 -8.75 -16.69
CA TRP A 11 61.21 -9.59 -15.55
C TRP A 11 60.22 -10.67 -15.96
N LEU A 12 60.65 -11.89 -15.74
CA LEU A 12 59.95 -13.14 -15.96
C LEU A 12 58.89 -13.27 -14.86
N VAL A 13 57.60 -13.20 -15.20
CA VAL A 13 56.50 -13.52 -14.27
C VAL A 13 56.09 -14.96 -14.53
N ILE A 14 56.39 -15.81 -13.57
CA ILE A 14 55.96 -17.22 -13.51
C ILE A 14 54.44 -17.21 -13.25
N LEU A 15 53.65 -17.70 -14.21
CA LEU A 15 52.24 -18.01 -14.04
C LEU A 15 52.11 -19.28 -13.20
N LEU A 16 51.72 -19.12 -11.92
CA LEU A 16 51.12 -20.19 -11.14
C LEU A 16 49.64 -20.27 -11.50
N VAL A 17 49.26 -21.22 -12.32
CA VAL A 17 47.87 -21.57 -12.61
C VAL A 17 47.32 -22.33 -11.39
N GLY A 18 46.64 -21.62 -10.51
CA GLY A 18 45.87 -22.21 -9.42
C GLY A 18 44.54 -22.75 -9.96
N THR A 19 44.35 -24.05 -9.98
CA THR A 19 43.10 -24.75 -10.26
C THR A 19 42.14 -24.67 -9.05
N LEU A 20 41.50 -23.52 -8.80
CA LEU A 20 40.47 -23.37 -7.81
C LEU A 20 39.42 -22.39 -8.36
N GLY A 21 38.30 -22.89 -8.87
CA GLY A 21 37.18 -21.98 -9.23
C GLY A 21 36.07 -22.53 -10.12
N TRP A 22 36.02 -23.80 -10.48
CA TRP A 22 34.94 -24.31 -11.35
C TRP A 22 33.75 -24.95 -10.63
N SER A 23 33.86 -25.31 -9.36
CA SER A 23 32.77 -25.93 -8.60
C SER A 23 31.71 -24.91 -8.10
N GLY A 24 32.11 -23.66 -7.82
CA GLY A 24 31.19 -22.63 -7.34
C GLY A 24 30.25 -22.04 -8.41
N PHE A 25 30.75 -21.93 -9.65
CA PHE A 25 29.97 -21.39 -10.77
C PHE A 25 28.90 -22.39 -11.27
N SER A 26 29.18 -23.69 -11.18
CA SER A 26 28.23 -24.74 -11.59
C SER A 26 27.07 -24.88 -10.60
N MET A 27 27.28 -24.64 -9.28
CA MET A 27 26.22 -24.71 -8.27
C MET A 27 25.28 -23.50 -8.35
N ALA A 28 25.79 -22.30 -8.62
CA ALA A 28 24.95 -21.10 -8.77
C ALA A 28 24.03 -21.18 -10.00
N VAL A 29 24.55 -21.67 -11.13
CA VAL A 29 23.76 -21.87 -12.37
C VAL A 29 22.74 -23.01 -12.22
N ALA A 30 23.02 -24.02 -11.41
CA ALA A 30 22.07 -25.10 -11.13
C ALA A 30 20.94 -24.62 -10.22
N ALA A 31 21.24 -23.81 -9.17
CA ALA A 31 20.26 -23.24 -8.28
C ALA A 31 19.33 -22.26 -9.01
N ASP A 32 19.87 -21.39 -9.89
CA ASP A 32 19.06 -20.50 -10.73
C ASP A 32 18.14 -21.27 -11.71
N LYS A 33 18.59 -22.40 -12.25
CA LYS A 33 17.77 -23.24 -13.13
C LYS A 33 16.69 -24.01 -12.37
N GLU A 34 16.97 -24.48 -11.18
CA GLU A 34 15.96 -25.12 -10.31
C GLU A 34 14.93 -24.11 -9.82
N GLU A 35 15.33 -22.89 -9.50
CA GLU A 35 14.42 -21.82 -9.10
C GLU A 35 13.56 -21.33 -10.27
N GLN A 36 14.11 -21.24 -11.48
CA GLN A 36 13.37 -20.94 -12.71
C GLN A 36 12.43 -22.08 -13.13
N ALA A 37 12.84 -23.35 -12.97
CA ALA A 37 11.99 -24.51 -13.23
C ALA A 37 10.84 -24.62 -12.22
N ALA A 38 11.10 -24.33 -10.94
CA ALA A 38 10.06 -24.29 -9.90
C ALA A 38 9.06 -23.12 -10.07
N ALA A 39 9.47 -22.06 -10.76
CA ALA A 39 8.58 -20.94 -11.13
C ALA A 39 7.69 -21.27 -12.35
N ALA A 40 8.16 -22.13 -13.27
CA ALA A 40 7.46 -22.46 -14.51
C ALA A 40 6.27 -23.42 -14.32
N ASP A 41 6.21 -24.18 -13.23
CA ASP A 41 5.18 -25.22 -13.01
C ASP A 41 4.03 -24.80 -12.07
N LYS A 42 3.98 -23.53 -11.64
CA LYS A 42 2.82 -23.02 -10.88
C LYS A 42 1.67 -22.76 -11.82
N LYS A 43 0.65 -23.64 -11.81
CA LYS A 43 -0.65 -23.35 -12.44
C LYS A 43 -1.08 -21.92 -12.09
N PRO A 44 -1.54 -21.11 -13.07
CA PRO A 44 -1.98 -19.76 -12.81
C PRO A 44 -3.04 -19.77 -11.69
N GLN A 45 -2.81 -19.00 -10.63
CA GLN A 45 -3.77 -18.90 -9.55
C GLN A 45 -5.09 -18.34 -10.09
N PRO A 46 -6.23 -18.93 -9.70
CA PRO A 46 -7.53 -18.47 -10.17
C PRO A 46 -7.76 -17.02 -9.75
N LEU A 47 -8.33 -16.21 -10.65
CA LEU A 47 -8.66 -14.82 -10.35
C LEU A 47 -9.77 -14.75 -9.29
N PHE A 48 -9.63 -13.78 -8.37
CA PHE A 48 -10.64 -13.44 -7.36
C PHE A 48 -10.95 -14.55 -6.36
N VAL A 49 -10.01 -15.46 -6.14
CA VAL A 49 -10.10 -16.50 -5.11
C VAL A 49 -9.08 -16.18 -4.01
N ALA A 50 -9.58 -15.86 -2.82
CA ALA A 50 -8.74 -15.47 -1.70
C ALA A 50 -8.04 -16.68 -1.05
N THR A 51 -6.78 -16.49 -0.70
CA THR A 51 -5.96 -17.43 0.08
C THR A 51 -5.28 -16.70 1.24
N PRO A 52 -4.95 -17.39 2.35
CA PRO A 52 -4.13 -16.79 3.39
C PRO A 52 -2.75 -16.39 2.82
N LEU A 53 -2.25 -15.23 3.23
CA LEU A 53 -0.85 -14.87 2.99
C LEU A 53 -0.02 -15.10 4.26
N THR A 54 -0.53 -14.65 5.41
CA THR A 54 0.15 -14.81 6.70
C THR A 54 -0.63 -15.74 7.62
N GLU A 55 0.04 -16.24 8.66
CA GLU A 55 -0.60 -17.00 9.71
C GLU A 55 -1.59 -16.14 10.51
N LYS A 56 -2.57 -16.78 11.15
CA LYS A 56 -3.51 -16.11 12.05
C LYS A 56 -2.79 -15.52 13.26
N ASN A 57 -3.33 -14.40 13.76
CA ASN A 57 -2.85 -13.71 14.98
C ASN A 57 -1.42 -13.15 14.90
N GLN A 58 -0.85 -12.97 13.72
CA GLN A 58 0.42 -12.27 13.58
C GLN A 58 0.29 -10.75 13.80
N PHE A 59 -0.91 -10.22 13.62
CA PHE A 59 -1.26 -8.83 13.88
C PHE A 59 -2.26 -8.73 15.04
N THR A 60 -2.56 -7.52 15.47
CA THR A 60 -3.65 -7.27 16.42
C THR A 60 -5.00 -7.22 15.71
N ALA A 61 -6.10 -7.10 16.48
CA ALA A 61 -7.43 -6.88 15.92
C ALA A 61 -7.58 -5.51 15.20
N GLY A 62 -6.59 -4.64 15.31
CA GLY A 62 -6.52 -3.37 14.60
C GLY A 62 -5.60 -3.42 13.38
N ILE A 63 -5.38 -4.59 12.77
CA ILE A 63 -4.62 -4.70 11.52
C ILE A 63 -5.26 -3.82 10.44
N GLU A 64 -4.44 -2.94 9.82
CA GLU A 64 -4.85 -1.93 8.85
C GLU A 64 -3.70 -1.56 7.89
N GLY A 65 -4.00 -0.66 6.97
CA GLY A 65 -3.05 0.05 6.14
C GLY A 65 -2.13 -0.84 5.31
N PRO A 66 -2.61 -1.85 4.56
CA PRO A 66 -1.73 -2.63 3.72
C PRO A 66 -1.18 -1.73 2.61
N ALA A 67 0.12 -1.83 2.38
CA ALA A 67 0.80 -1.12 1.29
C ALA A 67 1.98 -1.95 0.78
N CYS A 68 2.30 -1.81 -0.50
CA CYS A 68 3.49 -2.44 -1.09
C CYS A 68 4.51 -1.37 -1.44
N ASP A 69 5.80 -1.67 -1.28
CA ASP A 69 6.87 -0.86 -1.84
C ASP A 69 7.26 -1.34 -3.25
N ALA A 70 8.13 -0.58 -3.91
CA ALA A 70 8.60 -0.91 -5.26
C ALA A 70 9.44 -2.20 -5.33
N ALA A 71 9.96 -2.68 -4.19
CA ALA A 71 10.71 -3.93 -4.08
C ALA A 71 9.79 -5.15 -3.85
N GLY A 72 8.48 -4.95 -3.73
CA GLY A 72 7.49 -6.00 -3.52
C GLY A 72 7.28 -6.41 -2.06
N ASN A 73 7.89 -5.70 -1.09
CA ASN A 73 7.58 -5.91 0.31
C ASN A 73 6.19 -5.37 0.64
N ILE A 74 5.47 -6.08 1.49
CA ILE A 74 4.14 -5.71 1.95
C ILE A 74 4.26 -5.20 3.38
N TYR A 75 3.55 -4.11 3.69
CA TYR A 75 3.53 -3.52 5.03
C TYR A 75 2.10 -3.46 5.53
N ALA A 76 1.91 -3.60 6.85
CA ALA A 76 0.63 -3.36 7.51
C ALA A 76 0.89 -2.92 8.95
N VAL A 77 -0.02 -2.10 9.50
CA VAL A 77 0.10 -1.59 10.87
C VAL A 77 -0.33 -2.63 11.91
N ASN A 78 0.13 -2.41 13.14
CA ASN A 78 -0.26 -3.16 14.33
C ASN A 78 0.18 -4.65 14.31
N PHE A 79 1.40 -4.88 13.82
CA PHE A 79 2.06 -6.18 13.87
C PHE A 79 2.41 -6.57 15.30
N ALA A 80 1.99 -7.76 15.73
CA ALA A 80 2.13 -8.32 17.07
C ALA A 80 1.53 -7.45 18.20
N ARG A 81 1.63 -6.13 18.13
CA ARG A 81 1.09 -5.16 19.09
C ARG A 81 0.72 -3.84 18.40
N GLN A 82 -0.04 -3.00 19.10
CA GLN A 82 -0.36 -1.64 18.65
C GLN A 82 0.91 -0.79 18.46
N SER A 83 0.80 0.29 17.69
CA SER A 83 1.87 1.26 17.45
C SER A 83 3.11 0.66 16.77
N THR A 84 2.90 -0.31 15.89
CA THR A 84 3.96 -0.94 15.08
C THR A 84 3.57 -1.02 13.62
N ILE A 85 4.57 -1.19 12.75
CA ILE A 85 4.39 -1.61 11.37
C ILE A 85 5.13 -2.92 11.17
N GLY A 86 4.47 -3.92 10.60
CA GLY A 86 5.07 -5.16 10.13
C GLY A 86 5.48 -5.08 8.67
N GLN A 87 6.52 -5.81 8.30
CA GLN A 87 6.91 -6.08 6.92
C GLN A 87 6.68 -7.56 6.62
N VAL A 88 6.06 -7.84 5.49
CA VAL A 88 5.69 -9.18 5.06
C VAL A 88 6.24 -9.43 3.67
N THR A 89 6.79 -10.63 3.44
CA THR A 89 7.22 -11.06 2.11
C THR A 89 6.03 -11.58 1.29
N ASP A 90 6.19 -11.73 -0.01
CA ASP A 90 5.24 -12.37 -0.91
C ASP A 90 4.91 -13.84 -0.56
N ARG A 91 5.76 -14.47 0.28
CA ARG A 91 5.57 -15.83 0.83
C ARG A 91 4.95 -15.83 2.24
N GLY A 92 4.59 -14.66 2.77
CA GLY A 92 3.89 -14.53 4.06
C GLY A 92 4.81 -14.51 5.29
N ALA A 93 6.14 -14.53 5.13
CA ALA A 93 7.05 -14.34 6.25
C ALA A 93 6.96 -12.90 6.76
N ALA A 94 6.58 -12.74 8.03
CA ALA A 94 6.32 -11.44 8.64
C ALA A 94 7.32 -11.14 9.76
N LYS A 95 7.72 -9.87 9.87
CA LYS A 95 8.59 -9.36 10.95
C LYS A 95 8.23 -7.93 11.32
N LEU A 96 8.61 -7.52 12.53
CA LEU A 96 8.55 -6.12 12.92
C LEU A 96 9.43 -5.27 12.01
N PHE A 97 8.86 -4.24 11.41
CA PHE A 97 9.58 -3.28 10.60
C PHE A 97 10.01 -2.07 11.41
N VAL A 98 9.06 -1.38 12.06
CA VAL A 98 9.34 -0.17 12.86
C VAL A 98 8.30 -0.01 13.97
N ASN A 99 8.73 0.62 15.07
CA ASN A 99 7.83 1.12 16.11
C ASN A 99 7.44 2.56 15.77
N LEU A 100 6.17 2.89 15.92
CA LEU A 100 5.69 4.26 15.83
C LEU A 100 5.98 5.02 17.15
N PRO A 101 5.97 6.36 17.14
CA PRO A 101 6.13 7.17 18.34
C PRO A 101 5.14 6.79 19.43
N ALA A 102 5.50 7.07 20.68
CA ALA A 102 4.61 6.87 21.83
C ALA A 102 3.31 7.67 21.63
N GLY A 103 2.17 7.04 21.89
CA GLY A 103 0.84 7.64 21.68
C GLY A 103 0.31 7.54 20.25
N SER A 104 1.13 7.17 19.26
CA SER A 104 0.69 6.99 17.87
C SER A 104 0.05 5.61 17.65
N THR A 105 -1.00 5.58 16.85
CA THR A 105 -1.58 4.35 16.29
C THR A 105 -1.68 4.50 14.78
N GLY A 106 -0.84 3.79 14.05
CA GLY A 106 -0.90 3.81 12.59
C GLY A 106 -2.19 3.21 12.05
N ASN A 107 -2.67 3.76 10.93
CA ASN A 107 -3.80 3.24 10.18
C ASN A 107 -3.42 3.15 8.68
N GLY A 108 -4.01 3.91 7.77
CA GLY A 108 -3.67 3.84 6.36
C GLY A 108 -2.19 4.11 6.05
N ILE A 109 -1.58 3.30 5.19
CA ILE A 109 -0.21 3.50 4.68
C ILE A 109 -0.25 3.79 3.18
N ARG A 110 0.62 4.71 2.71
CA ARG A 110 0.90 4.97 1.29
C ARG A 110 2.39 5.13 1.05
N PHE A 111 2.82 4.72 -0.14
CA PHE A 111 4.17 5.00 -0.64
C PHE A 111 4.14 6.06 -1.73
N SER A 112 5.04 7.04 -1.64
CA SER A 112 5.31 7.95 -2.75
C SER A 112 6.11 7.26 -3.85
N ARG A 113 6.18 7.88 -5.04
CA ARG A 113 7.05 7.41 -6.13
C ARG A 113 8.54 7.41 -5.76
N GLN A 114 8.94 8.21 -4.79
CA GLN A 114 10.30 8.29 -4.26
C GLN A 114 10.58 7.22 -3.19
N GLY A 115 9.58 6.40 -2.83
CA GLY A 115 9.70 5.34 -1.84
C GLY A 115 9.53 5.83 -0.40
N GLU A 116 9.03 7.05 -0.17
CA GLU A 116 8.67 7.52 1.17
C GLU A 116 7.39 6.84 1.63
N MET A 117 7.36 6.35 2.86
CA MET A 117 6.17 5.80 3.47
C MET A 117 5.43 6.89 4.27
N PHE A 118 4.15 7.10 3.98
CA PHE A 118 3.26 7.94 4.76
C PHE A 118 2.27 7.09 5.53
N VAL A 119 1.98 7.48 6.77
CA VAL A 119 1.10 6.74 7.68
C VAL A 119 0.11 7.71 8.32
N ALA A 120 -1.17 7.42 8.21
CA ALA A 120 -2.18 8.11 9.00
C ALA A 120 -2.03 7.70 10.47
N ASP A 121 -1.87 8.68 11.36
CA ASP A 121 -1.74 8.46 12.80
C ASP A 121 -3.07 8.73 13.48
N TYR A 122 -3.81 7.66 13.68
CA TYR A 122 -5.20 7.65 14.15
C TYR A 122 -5.39 8.32 15.51
N THR A 123 -4.41 8.21 16.42
CA THR A 123 -4.50 8.77 17.79
C THR A 123 -3.67 10.04 17.97
N GLY A 124 -2.67 10.24 17.13
CA GLY A 124 -1.77 11.39 17.26
C GLY A 124 -2.17 12.61 16.45
N HIS A 125 -3.25 12.53 15.67
CA HIS A 125 -3.73 13.62 14.79
C HIS A 125 -2.65 14.05 13.77
N ASN A 126 -1.84 13.07 13.33
CA ASN A 126 -0.71 13.32 12.45
C ASN A 126 -0.85 12.59 11.11
N VAL A 127 -0.08 13.05 10.13
CA VAL A 127 0.43 12.22 9.06
C VAL A 127 1.92 12.04 9.31
N LEU A 128 2.35 10.79 9.53
CA LEU A 128 3.74 10.45 9.75
C LEU A 128 4.43 10.14 8.41
N ARG A 129 5.74 10.42 8.36
CA ARG A 129 6.63 10.01 7.28
C ARG A 129 7.69 9.06 7.84
N VAL A 130 7.85 7.91 7.22
CA VAL A 130 8.83 6.89 7.59
C VAL A 130 9.84 6.72 6.46
N ASP A 131 11.10 6.94 6.76
CA ASP A 131 12.20 6.57 5.88
C ASP A 131 12.41 5.06 5.96
N ILE A 132 12.19 4.35 4.85
CA ILE A 132 12.23 2.88 4.85
C ILE A 132 13.64 2.30 5.02
N LYS A 133 14.70 3.06 4.71
CA LYS A 133 16.10 2.63 4.84
C LYS A 133 16.60 2.79 6.26
N THR A 134 16.39 3.97 6.83
CA THR A 134 16.85 4.30 8.20
C THR A 134 15.83 3.93 9.28
N LYS A 135 14.59 3.67 8.90
CA LYS A 135 13.43 3.44 9.78
C LYS A 135 13.11 4.64 10.69
N LYS A 136 13.62 5.81 10.33
CA LYS A 136 13.31 7.05 11.06
C LYS A 136 11.87 7.46 10.80
N VAL A 137 11.11 7.66 11.87
CA VAL A 137 9.75 8.18 11.83
C VAL A 137 9.77 9.67 12.19
N THR A 138 9.12 10.48 11.38
CA THR A 138 8.95 11.93 11.60
C THR A 138 7.50 12.33 11.37
N VAL A 139 7.05 13.39 12.00
CA VAL A 139 5.76 14.01 11.72
C VAL A 139 5.92 14.85 10.45
N LEU A 140 5.15 14.52 9.41
CA LEU A 140 5.03 15.35 8.21
C LEU A 140 4.05 16.48 8.43
N ALA A 141 2.90 16.19 9.04
CA ALA A 141 1.84 17.13 9.30
C ALA A 141 1.15 16.80 10.63
N HIS A 142 0.72 17.84 11.35
CA HIS A 142 -0.09 17.75 12.56
C HIS A 142 -1.22 18.78 12.50
N GLU A 143 -2.43 18.40 12.92
CA GLU A 143 -3.58 19.31 13.00
C GLU A 143 -4.52 18.88 14.14
N GLU A 144 -4.59 19.69 15.17
CA GLU A 144 -5.40 19.44 16.38
C GLU A 144 -6.90 19.22 16.08
N LYS A 145 -7.40 19.77 14.95
CA LYS A 145 -8.80 19.62 14.54
C LYS A 145 -9.09 18.32 13.80
N MET A 146 -8.08 17.52 13.51
CA MET A 146 -8.30 16.16 13.05
C MET A 146 -8.92 15.34 14.18
N ASN A 147 -9.91 14.50 13.84
CA ASN A 147 -10.50 13.57 14.80
C ASN A 147 -9.64 12.30 14.92
N GLN A 148 -9.56 11.56 13.82
CA GLN A 148 -8.90 10.26 13.74
C GLN A 148 -8.44 10.01 12.31
N PRO A 149 -7.32 10.61 11.84
CA PRO A 149 -6.81 10.38 10.49
C PRO A 149 -6.77 8.88 10.18
N ASN A 150 -7.55 8.46 9.17
CA ASN A 150 -7.83 7.04 8.95
C ASN A 150 -7.10 6.50 7.72
N ASP A 151 -7.50 6.85 6.52
CA ASP A 151 -6.83 6.41 5.30
C ASP A 151 -6.23 7.59 4.52
N LEU A 152 -5.28 7.30 3.65
CA LEU A 152 -4.55 8.26 2.83
C LEU A 152 -4.64 7.89 1.35
N THR A 153 -4.56 8.88 0.47
CA THR A 153 -4.23 8.68 -0.95
C THR A 153 -3.30 9.78 -1.43
N ILE A 154 -2.54 9.51 -2.49
CA ILE A 154 -1.55 10.45 -3.04
C ILE A 154 -2.04 10.97 -4.40
N SER A 155 -2.14 12.29 -4.51
CA SER A 155 -2.43 12.97 -5.76
C SER A 155 -1.19 13.00 -6.68
N PRO A 156 -1.35 13.18 -8.00
CA PRO A 156 -0.21 13.26 -8.94
C PRO A 156 0.80 14.36 -8.62
N ASP A 157 0.37 15.45 -7.98
CA ASP A 157 1.24 16.54 -7.52
C ASP A 157 2.06 16.18 -6.26
N GLY A 158 1.84 14.98 -5.68
CA GLY A 158 2.49 14.50 -4.46
C GLY A 158 1.84 14.95 -3.16
N SER A 159 0.75 15.72 -3.21
CA SER A 159 -0.07 16.02 -2.03
C SER A 159 -0.84 14.78 -1.59
N LEU A 160 -1.18 14.72 -0.30
CA LEU A 160 -2.01 13.67 0.27
C LEU A 160 -3.43 14.20 0.49
N TYR A 161 -4.41 13.30 0.35
CA TYR A 161 -5.71 13.48 0.96
C TYR A 161 -5.86 12.47 2.09
N ALA A 162 -6.42 12.90 3.22
CA ALA A 162 -6.68 12.09 4.39
C ALA A 162 -8.17 12.08 4.70
N SER A 163 -8.72 10.91 4.96
CA SER A 163 -10.03 10.76 5.57
C SER A 163 -9.93 10.88 7.08
N ASP A 164 -10.92 11.51 7.70
CA ASP A 164 -10.90 11.82 9.11
C ASP A 164 -12.30 11.65 9.73
N PRO A 165 -12.66 10.42 10.12
CA PRO A 165 -13.94 10.12 10.72
C PRO A 165 -14.02 10.59 12.18
N ASN A 166 -15.23 10.94 12.60
CA ASN A 166 -15.64 10.99 14.00
C ASN A 166 -16.68 9.89 14.24
N TRP A 167 -16.23 8.76 14.75
CA TRP A 167 -17.06 7.57 14.92
C TRP A 167 -18.19 7.82 15.93
N GLY A 168 -17.92 8.54 17.02
CA GLY A 168 -18.91 8.82 18.06
C GLY A 168 -20.08 9.66 17.55
N GLN A 169 -19.80 10.64 16.70
CA GLN A 169 -20.80 11.51 16.09
C GLN A 169 -21.32 10.99 14.75
N ARG A 170 -20.73 9.94 14.20
CA ARG A 170 -21.02 9.38 12.85
C ARG A 170 -20.85 10.44 11.74
N THR A 171 -19.88 11.31 11.88
CA THR A 171 -19.50 12.34 10.92
C THR A 171 -18.08 12.15 10.44
N GLY A 172 -17.61 13.01 9.57
CA GLY A 172 -16.25 13.02 9.09
C GLY A 172 -15.93 14.26 8.26
N GLN A 173 -14.68 14.37 7.92
CA GLN A 173 -14.11 15.44 7.12
C GLN A 173 -12.97 14.92 6.27
N LEU A 174 -12.47 15.75 5.35
CA LEU A 174 -11.35 15.43 4.47
C LEU A 174 -10.32 16.53 4.55
N TRP A 175 -9.07 16.13 4.66
CA TRP A 175 -7.92 17.03 4.71
C TRP A 175 -7.03 16.83 3.48
N ARG A 176 -6.42 17.92 3.01
CA ARG A 176 -5.33 17.89 2.06
C ARG A 176 -4.04 18.30 2.78
N ILE A 177 -2.99 17.52 2.59
CA ILE A 177 -1.66 17.76 3.13
C ILE A 177 -0.73 17.97 1.94
N ASP A 178 -0.09 19.13 1.84
CA ASP A 178 0.88 19.39 0.80
C ASP A 178 2.22 18.70 1.08
N ARG A 179 3.14 18.75 0.12
CA ARG A 179 4.44 18.09 0.22
C ARG A 179 5.33 18.63 1.35
N GLN A 180 5.07 19.82 1.82
CA GLN A 180 5.79 20.51 2.90
C GLN A 180 5.12 20.27 4.27
N GLY A 181 3.97 19.61 4.32
CA GLY A 181 3.20 19.33 5.54
C GLY A 181 2.14 20.40 5.85
N GLY A 182 1.89 21.33 4.95
CA GLY A 182 0.79 22.29 5.08
C GLY A 182 -0.57 21.60 5.01
N VAL A 183 -1.43 21.81 6.02
CA VAL A 183 -2.72 21.14 6.17
C VAL A 183 -3.86 22.07 5.77
N THR A 184 -4.79 21.58 4.97
CA THR A 184 -5.99 22.30 4.53
C THR A 184 -7.22 21.42 4.68
N LEU A 185 -8.26 21.91 5.35
CA LEU A 185 -9.58 21.28 5.40
C LEU A 185 -10.27 21.48 4.04
N VAL A 186 -10.56 20.37 3.32
CA VAL A 186 -11.10 20.45 1.95
C VAL A 186 -12.54 19.96 1.82
N ALA A 187 -13.06 19.24 2.83
CA ALA A 187 -14.49 18.91 2.90
C ALA A 187 -14.94 18.68 4.35
N THR A 188 -16.14 19.13 4.65
CA THR A 188 -16.84 18.93 5.93
C THR A 188 -18.22 18.34 5.70
N LYS A 189 -18.97 18.10 6.78
CA LYS A 189 -20.36 17.59 6.73
C LYS A 189 -20.45 16.26 5.94
N MET A 190 -19.42 15.44 6.07
CA MET A 190 -19.40 14.07 5.59
C MET A 190 -19.99 13.13 6.66
N GLY A 191 -20.35 11.92 6.24
CA GLY A 191 -20.54 10.80 7.15
C GLY A 191 -19.20 10.28 7.68
N THR A 192 -19.17 9.07 8.21
CA THR A 192 -17.93 8.42 8.71
C THR A 192 -16.99 8.10 7.53
N THR A 193 -16.19 9.08 7.13
CA THR A 193 -15.23 8.93 6.02
C THR A 193 -14.19 7.86 6.34
N ASN A 194 -13.86 7.01 5.36
CA ASN A 194 -12.90 5.94 5.54
C ASN A 194 -12.03 5.80 4.29
N GLY A 195 -12.09 4.68 3.56
CA GLY A 195 -11.30 4.49 2.37
C GLY A 195 -11.45 5.62 1.34
N LEU A 196 -10.35 6.08 0.79
CA LEU A 196 -10.32 7.10 -0.27
C LEU A 196 -9.25 6.79 -1.31
N GLU A 197 -9.50 7.22 -2.57
CA GLU A 197 -8.55 7.01 -3.66
C GLU A 197 -8.68 8.09 -4.75
N VAL A 198 -7.55 8.55 -5.25
CA VAL A 198 -7.48 9.47 -6.39
C VAL A 198 -7.49 8.67 -7.69
N SER A 199 -8.36 9.05 -8.63
CA SER A 199 -8.47 8.44 -9.95
C SER A 199 -7.14 8.41 -10.72
N PRO A 200 -6.97 7.53 -11.74
CA PRO A 200 -5.75 7.45 -12.53
C PRO A 200 -5.35 8.76 -13.19
N ASP A 201 -6.31 9.56 -13.63
CA ASP A 201 -6.09 10.88 -14.26
C ASP A 201 -5.86 12.02 -13.24
N GLY A 202 -5.97 11.72 -11.94
CA GLY A 202 -5.77 12.71 -10.87
C GLY A 202 -6.89 13.73 -10.69
N LYS A 203 -8.02 13.59 -11.38
CA LYS A 203 -9.08 14.60 -11.41
C LYS A 203 -10.26 14.29 -10.49
N THR A 204 -10.35 13.09 -9.96
CA THR A 204 -11.44 12.67 -9.09
C THR A 204 -10.91 12.08 -7.79
N LEU A 205 -11.45 12.51 -6.66
CA LEU A 205 -11.28 11.83 -5.37
C LEU A 205 -12.55 11.02 -5.07
N TYR A 206 -12.37 9.71 -4.92
CA TYR A 206 -13.40 8.82 -4.40
C TYR A 206 -13.26 8.69 -2.89
N VAL A 207 -14.39 8.67 -2.18
CA VAL A 207 -14.43 8.52 -0.71
C VAL A 207 -15.61 7.64 -0.33
N ASN A 208 -15.39 6.66 0.52
CA ASN A 208 -16.51 5.92 1.10
C ASN A 208 -16.83 6.42 2.52
N GLU A 209 -18.09 6.24 2.92
CA GLU A 209 -18.60 6.48 4.28
C GLU A 209 -19.05 5.15 4.88
N SER A 210 -18.39 4.71 5.93
CA SER A 210 -18.60 3.38 6.53
C SER A 210 -20.02 3.17 7.04
N VAL A 211 -20.52 4.07 7.92
CA VAL A 211 -21.83 3.93 8.57
C VAL A 211 -22.96 4.26 7.61
N GLN A 212 -22.80 5.29 6.80
CA GLN A 212 -23.81 5.74 5.84
C GLN A 212 -23.87 4.85 4.59
N ARG A 213 -22.84 4.06 4.33
CA ARG A 213 -22.74 3.10 3.20
C ARG A 213 -22.81 3.79 1.85
N ASN A 214 -22.28 5.00 1.76
CA ASN A 214 -22.19 5.78 0.54
C ASN A 214 -20.79 5.71 -0.05
N VAL A 215 -20.70 5.75 -1.38
CA VAL A 215 -19.47 6.02 -2.12
C VAL A 215 -19.67 7.32 -2.88
N TRP A 216 -18.82 8.30 -2.61
CA TRP A 216 -18.84 9.64 -3.18
C TRP A 216 -17.69 9.83 -4.17
N ALA A 217 -17.88 10.76 -5.09
CA ALA A 217 -16.81 11.33 -5.90
C ALA A 217 -16.82 12.85 -5.80
N PHE A 218 -15.63 13.42 -5.78
CA PHE A 218 -15.39 14.86 -5.85
C PHE A 218 -14.51 15.16 -7.05
N THR A 219 -14.76 16.30 -7.71
CA THR A 219 -13.82 16.86 -8.69
C THR A 219 -12.67 17.51 -7.95
N ILE A 220 -11.43 17.18 -8.31
CA ILE A 220 -10.20 17.81 -7.79
C ILE A 220 -9.86 18.98 -8.72
N THR A 221 -9.81 20.19 -8.20
CA THR A 221 -9.37 21.38 -8.94
C THR A 221 -7.85 21.40 -9.13
N ALA A 222 -7.35 22.27 -10.02
CA ALA A 222 -5.91 22.47 -10.21
C ALA A 222 -5.18 22.92 -8.92
N LYS A 223 -5.90 23.53 -7.95
CA LYS A 223 -5.37 23.92 -6.64
C LYS A 223 -5.53 22.83 -5.57
N GLY A 224 -6.02 21.64 -5.93
CA GLY A 224 -6.25 20.53 -5.01
C GLY A 224 -7.48 20.70 -4.10
N GLN A 225 -8.38 21.65 -4.39
CA GLN A 225 -9.65 21.80 -3.68
C GLN A 225 -10.67 20.80 -4.22
N LEU A 226 -11.62 20.38 -3.38
CA LEU A 226 -12.68 19.46 -3.73
C LEU A 226 -13.96 20.21 -4.08
N GLN A 227 -14.58 19.84 -5.19
CA GLN A 227 -15.83 20.42 -5.68
C GLN A 227 -16.76 19.32 -6.20
N GLU A 228 -18.00 19.69 -6.52
CA GLU A 228 -18.97 18.83 -7.21
C GLU A 228 -19.15 17.46 -6.54
N LYS A 229 -19.40 17.44 -5.23
CA LYS A 229 -19.71 16.20 -4.51
C LYS A 229 -20.90 15.49 -5.14
N ARG A 230 -20.70 14.27 -5.63
CA ARG A 230 -21.75 13.44 -6.23
C ARG A 230 -21.76 12.04 -5.65
N LEU A 231 -22.97 11.52 -5.41
CA LEU A 231 -23.15 10.14 -4.95
C LEU A 231 -22.92 9.19 -6.13
N ILE A 232 -21.96 8.27 -5.98
CA ILE A 232 -21.70 7.21 -6.97
C ILE A 232 -22.60 6.01 -6.69
N LYS A 233 -22.64 5.59 -5.41
CA LYS A 233 -23.46 4.45 -5.01
C LYS A 233 -23.77 4.48 -3.53
N LYS A 234 -24.97 4.04 -3.18
CA LYS A 234 -25.39 3.68 -1.82
C LYS A 234 -25.59 2.17 -1.76
N PHE A 235 -25.07 1.53 -0.72
CA PHE A 235 -25.25 0.10 -0.52
C PHE A 235 -26.33 -0.16 0.55
N PRO A 236 -27.12 -1.24 0.40
CA PRO A 236 -28.21 -1.52 1.32
C PRO A 236 -27.74 -2.08 2.67
N ASP A 237 -26.60 -2.77 2.69
CA ASP A 237 -26.12 -3.58 3.82
C ASP A 237 -24.67 -3.29 4.13
N HIS A 238 -24.20 -3.71 5.29
CA HIS A 238 -22.82 -3.68 5.78
C HIS A 238 -22.04 -2.39 5.52
N GLY A 239 -20.98 -2.15 6.28
CA GLY A 239 -20.12 -0.97 6.14
C GLY A 239 -19.05 -1.12 5.07
N PHE A 240 -18.27 -0.06 4.98
CA PHE A 240 -17.03 0.00 4.21
C PHE A 240 -15.85 0.23 5.15
N ASP A 241 -14.65 -0.09 4.64
CA ASP A 241 -13.40 0.29 5.24
C ASP A 241 -12.47 0.85 4.15
N GLY A 242 -11.28 0.34 3.94
CA GLY A 242 -10.33 0.86 2.97
C GLY A 242 -10.75 0.70 1.50
N MET A 243 -10.11 1.47 0.63
CA MET A 243 -10.38 1.49 -0.81
C MET A 243 -9.11 1.76 -1.61
N ARG A 244 -8.98 1.09 -2.76
CA ARG A 244 -7.96 1.33 -3.80
C ARG A 244 -8.58 1.20 -5.19
N CYS A 245 -7.86 1.65 -6.22
CA CYS A 245 -8.28 1.40 -7.60
C CYS A 245 -7.22 0.67 -8.42
N ASP A 246 -7.68 -0.01 -9.48
CA ASP A 246 -6.83 -0.52 -10.53
C ASP A 246 -6.47 0.56 -11.57
N VAL A 247 -5.65 0.22 -12.55
CA VAL A 247 -5.19 1.14 -13.61
C VAL A 247 -6.31 1.65 -14.51
N ASP A 248 -7.44 0.95 -14.60
CA ASP A 248 -8.62 1.35 -15.35
C ASP A 248 -9.56 2.22 -14.50
N GLY A 249 -9.21 2.47 -13.23
CA GLY A 249 -9.99 3.25 -12.28
C GLY A 249 -11.12 2.49 -11.60
N ASN A 250 -11.24 1.17 -11.78
CA ASN A 250 -12.22 0.39 -11.03
C ASN A 250 -11.84 0.37 -9.55
N LEU A 251 -12.80 0.65 -8.70
CA LEU A 251 -12.64 0.72 -7.25
C LEU A 251 -12.76 -0.67 -6.63
N TYR A 252 -11.84 -0.99 -5.74
CA TYR A 252 -11.89 -2.15 -4.87
C TYR A 252 -12.08 -1.66 -3.45
N ILE A 253 -13.22 -1.98 -2.86
CA ILE A 253 -13.65 -1.47 -1.55
C ILE A 253 -13.90 -2.64 -0.62
N THR A 254 -13.27 -2.63 0.55
CA THR A 254 -13.51 -3.63 1.58
C THR A 254 -14.88 -3.43 2.22
N ARG A 255 -15.64 -4.53 2.34
CA ARG A 255 -16.98 -4.56 2.92
C ARG A 255 -16.90 -5.15 4.33
N HIS A 256 -16.53 -4.28 5.28
CA HIS A 256 -16.43 -4.63 6.71
C HIS A 256 -17.77 -5.16 7.24
N GLY A 257 -17.75 -6.29 7.93
CA GLY A 257 -18.93 -6.99 8.42
C GLY A 257 -19.55 -7.96 7.41
N LYS A 258 -19.29 -7.80 6.11
CA LYS A 258 -19.76 -8.71 5.05
C LYS A 258 -18.74 -9.77 4.67
N GLY A 259 -17.46 -9.49 4.87
CA GLY A 259 -16.38 -10.41 4.55
C GLY A 259 -16.04 -10.45 3.06
N THR A 260 -16.23 -9.35 2.34
CA THR A 260 -15.97 -9.28 0.89
C THR A 260 -15.19 -8.03 0.51
N VAL A 261 -14.59 -8.05 -0.69
CA VAL A 261 -14.13 -6.86 -1.42
C VAL A 261 -15.05 -6.70 -2.63
N VAL A 262 -15.65 -5.54 -2.80
CA VAL A 262 -16.42 -5.22 -4.00
C VAL A 262 -15.52 -4.54 -5.04
N LYS A 263 -15.51 -5.06 -6.28
CA LYS A 263 -14.97 -4.37 -7.45
C LYS A 263 -16.10 -3.66 -8.18
N MET A 264 -15.99 -2.34 -8.38
CA MET A 264 -16.99 -1.56 -9.11
C MET A 264 -16.36 -0.52 -10.03
N THR A 265 -17.08 -0.14 -11.08
CA THR A 265 -16.63 0.93 -11.98
C THR A 265 -16.70 2.30 -11.31
N PRO A 266 -16.01 3.33 -11.87
CA PRO A 266 -16.16 4.73 -11.46
C PRO A 266 -17.60 5.25 -11.49
N ALA A 267 -18.44 4.65 -12.32
CA ALA A 267 -19.88 4.99 -12.43
C ALA A 267 -20.78 4.22 -11.45
N GLY A 268 -20.21 3.41 -10.54
CA GLY A 268 -20.96 2.70 -9.51
C GLY A 268 -21.58 1.36 -9.94
N LYS A 269 -21.26 0.83 -11.14
CA LYS A 269 -21.67 -0.51 -11.55
C LYS A 269 -20.80 -1.55 -10.84
N ILE A 270 -21.41 -2.42 -10.06
CA ILE A 270 -20.73 -3.57 -9.43
C ILE A 270 -20.30 -4.54 -10.53
N LEU A 271 -19.02 -4.86 -10.58
CA LEU A 271 -18.44 -5.83 -11.49
C LEU A 271 -18.30 -7.19 -10.81
N ARG A 272 -17.95 -7.20 -9.52
CA ARG A 272 -17.70 -8.41 -8.76
C ARG A 272 -17.79 -8.15 -7.26
N GLU A 273 -18.15 -9.16 -6.50
CA GLU A 273 -18.00 -9.23 -5.06
C GLU A 273 -17.16 -10.46 -4.72
N ILE A 274 -16.06 -10.26 -3.97
CA ILE A 274 -14.97 -11.23 -3.78
C ILE A 274 -14.94 -11.60 -2.29
N PRO A 275 -15.29 -12.84 -1.89
CA PRO A 275 -15.17 -13.29 -0.51
C PRO A 275 -13.69 -13.31 -0.04
N VAL A 276 -13.41 -12.87 1.19
CA VAL A 276 -12.06 -12.79 1.76
C VAL A 276 -11.97 -13.46 3.13
N LEU A 277 -11.95 -14.72 3.22
CA LEU A 277 -11.60 -15.62 4.35
C LEU A 277 -11.78 -15.06 5.80
N GLY A 278 -12.75 -14.21 6.02
CA GLY A 278 -13.09 -13.57 7.30
C GLY A 278 -14.12 -12.48 7.10
N SER A 279 -14.88 -12.15 8.15
CA SER A 279 -16.01 -11.22 8.07
C SER A 279 -15.61 -9.74 8.11
N ARG A 280 -14.36 -9.42 8.48
CA ARG A 280 -13.92 -8.04 8.75
C ARG A 280 -12.68 -7.63 7.96
N PRO A 281 -12.75 -7.59 6.59
CA PRO A 281 -11.70 -6.96 5.82
C PRO A 281 -11.64 -5.47 6.14
N SER A 282 -10.44 -4.96 6.48
CA SER A 282 -10.27 -3.54 6.81
C SER A 282 -9.74 -2.74 5.63
N ASN A 283 -8.66 -3.16 4.95
CA ASN A 283 -8.11 -2.38 3.85
C ASN A 283 -7.48 -3.28 2.79
N ILE A 284 -7.10 -2.70 1.65
CA ILE A 284 -6.58 -3.41 0.49
C ILE A 284 -5.41 -2.64 -0.14
N CYS A 285 -4.42 -3.34 -0.69
CA CYS A 285 -3.43 -2.78 -1.59
C CYS A 285 -3.12 -3.75 -2.73
N PHE A 286 -2.36 -3.29 -3.71
CA PHE A 286 -1.93 -4.10 -4.86
C PHE A 286 -0.42 -4.18 -4.91
N GLY A 287 0.09 -5.33 -5.35
CA GLY A 287 1.51 -5.59 -5.52
C GLY A 287 1.74 -6.89 -6.29
N GLY A 288 2.81 -7.58 -5.94
CA GLY A 288 3.31 -8.71 -6.72
C GLY A 288 4.12 -8.27 -7.94
N PRO A 289 4.74 -9.19 -8.69
CA PRO A 289 5.67 -8.85 -9.76
C PRO A 289 5.01 -8.14 -10.95
N ASP A 290 3.71 -8.29 -11.12
CA ASP A 290 2.92 -7.71 -12.21
C ASP A 290 1.84 -6.71 -11.71
N GLY A 291 1.82 -6.41 -10.41
CA GLY A 291 0.81 -5.53 -9.80
C GLY A 291 -0.59 -6.13 -9.70
N CYS A 292 -0.76 -7.39 -10.09
CA CYS A 292 -2.06 -8.07 -10.14
C CYS A 292 -2.31 -8.99 -8.93
N THR A 293 -1.64 -8.76 -7.80
CA THR A 293 -1.97 -9.40 -6.52
C THR A 293 -2.56 -8.36 -5.58
N ALA A 294 -3.79 -8.57 -5.14
CA ALA A 294 -4.41 -7.80 -4.09
C ALA A 294 -4.08 -8.42 -2.72
N TYR A 295 -3.67 -7.58 -1.78
CA TYR A 295 -3.43 -7.95 -0.38
C TYR A 295 -4.45 -7.23 0.49
N VAL A 296 -5.13 -7.97 1.35
CA VAL A 296 -6.21 -7.45 2.20
C VAL A 296 -5.87 -7.73 3.66
N THR A 297 -5.98 -6.70 4.49
CA THR A 297 -5.93 -6.85 5.95
C THR A 297 -7.28 -7.37 6.46
N GLU A 298 -7.25 -8.45 7.24
CA GLU A 298 -8.43 -9.14 7.75
C GLU A 298 -8.38 -9.23 9.28
N MET A 299 -9.28 -8.49 9.94
CA MET A 299 -9.28 -8.24 11.38
C MET A 299 -9.77 -9.43 12.22
N GLU A 300 -10.66 -10.28 11.68
CA GLU A 300 -11.23 -11.40 12.45
C GLU A 300 -10.16 -12.43 12.81
N HIS A 301 -9.34 -12.80 11.82
CA HIS A 301 -8.22 -13.73 12.02
C HIS A 301 -6.87 -13.03 12.23
N ARG A 302 -6.86 -11.67 12.19
CA ARG A 302 -5.67 -10.84 12.45
C ARG A 302 -4.49 -11.20 11.55
N ARG A 303 -4.76 -11.23 10.24
CA ARG A 303 -3.80 -11.67 9.21
C ARG A 303 -3.97 -10.89 7.91
N LEU A 304 -3.04 -11.10 6.98
CA LEU A 304 -3.19 -10.76 5.58
C LEU A 304 -3.76 -11.94 4.79
N VAL A 305 -4.65 -11.64 3.87
CA VAL A 305 -5.09 -12.54 2.81
C VAL A 305 -4.73 -11.95 1.45
N GLN A 306 -4.68 -12.77 0.41
CA GLN A 306 -4.34 -12.35 -0.94
C GLN A 306 -5.22 -13.01 -1.98
N PHE A 307 -5.40 -12.36 -3.13
CA PHE A 307 -6.02 -12.94 -4.32
C PHE A 307 -5.48 -12.29 -5.60
N ARG A 308 -5.56 -13.04 -6.71
CA ARG A 308 -5.18 -12.50 -8.02
C ARG A 308 -6.33 -11.69 -8.62
N VAL A 309 -5.97 -10.60 -9.32
CA VAL A 309 -6.90 -9.73 -10.05
C VAL A 309 -6.54 -9.67 -11.53
N ASP A 310 -7.48 -9.17 -12.32
CA ASP A 310 -7.40 -9.10 -13.79
C ASP A 310 -6.68 -7.84 -14.32
N ARG A 311 -6.42 -6.85 -13.43
CA ARG A 311 -5.75 -5.59 -13.79
C ARG A 311 -4.80 -5.17 -12.68
N PRO A 312 -3.63 -4.61 -13.01
CA PRO A 312 -2.71 -4.14 -11.98
C PRO A 312 -3.28 -2.96 -11.18
N GLY A 313 -2.85 -2.83 -9.95
CA GLY A 313 -3.20 -1.69 -9.11
C GLY A 313 -2.56 -0.40 -9.58
N LEU A 314 -3.27 0.73 -9.42
CA LEU A 314 -2.79 2.05 -9.84
C LEU A 314 -1.49 2.45 -9.14
N ALA A 315 -1.37 2.22 -7.82
CA ALA A 315 -0.17 2.55 -7.06
C ALA A 315 1.06 1.81 -7.59
N TRP A 316 0.92 0.51 -7.88
CA TRP A 316 1.99 -0.31 -8.47
C TRP A 316 2.43 0.24 -9.83
N GLN A 317 1.49 0.59 -10.73
CA GLN A 317 1.82 1.15 -12.03
C GLN A 317 2.59 2.47 -11.93
N ARG A 318 2.29 3.29 -10.92
CA ARG A 318 2.97 4.57 -10.69
C ARG A 318 4.46 4.41 -10.37
N TRP A 319 4.89 3.26 -9.88
CA TRP A 319 6.32 2.97 -9.64
C TRP A 319 7.04 2.47 -10.88
N GLN A 320 6.31 2.00 -11.90
CA GLN A 320 6.90 1.53 -13.16
C GLN A 320 7.19 2.67 -14.15
N LYS A 321 6.74 3.87 -13.86
CA LYS A 321 6.95 5.09 -14.64
C LYS A 321 7.92 6.02 -13.93
#